data_c273633492a1316dcbb2e68371d52ed0
#
_entry.id   c273633492a1316dcbb2e68371d52ed0
#
_cell.length_a   1.000
_cell.length_b   1.000
_cell.length_c   1.000
_cell.angle_alpha   90.00
_cell.angle_beta   90.00
_cell.angle_gamma   90.00
#
_symmetry.space_group_name_H-M   'P 1'
#
loop_
_entity.id
_entity.type
_entity.pdbx_description
1 polymer ?
#
loop_
_entity_poly.entity_id
_entity_poly.type
_entity_poly.pdbx_seq_one_letter_code
_entity_poly.pdbx_strand_id
1 'polypeptide(L)'
;MNELDIKFLEDSFKKYYFNHLELIPVPERTSEREFGYQKFNSNFFNRHISLKDKKELHLLFMQNTPSDVYCSNAYYAFPNSPMNEKDWKEADLIFDIDAKDLNLPCRPNHNVSICNECNEIEKNSNQCLKCNSTKLEKKSLPCKICMDASKVEVQKLIEVLNNDLGIEKENIQIYFSGNEGFHVYVFNSQFQKLGSKERSELVDYIMFRGAIPETFGMKKFKPNRSLFPDFNQKGWSGRFSKQVFGSKSKRSKIISELLDNGYSSFQKTLDGVSEQIGVKIDPNVTMDIHRIFRLPGSINSKSGLTKLLCTDITKFDPYSDACFLNDESVEVLANCPIEFKLKNKKFGPYNNEKTSLPTYAAAYLICKKLATIA
;
A
#
# COMPACT_ATOMS: atom_id res chain seq x y z
N MET A 1 2.63 19.88 14.04
CA MET A 1 1.41 19.79 14.89
C MET A 1 1.73 20.49 16.20
N ASN A 2 0.80 21.27 16.72
CA ASN A 2 0.92 21.90 18.04
C ASN A 2 0.48 20.92 19.16
N GLU A 3 0.62 21.31 20.43
CA GLU A 3 0.29 20.44 21.57
C GLU A 3 -1.21 20.09 21.62
N LEU A 4 -2.09 21.01 21.22
CA LEU A 4 -3.54 20.78 21.18
C LEU A 4 -3.92 19.73 20.13
N ASP A 5 -3.30 19.80 18.95
CA ASP A 5 -3.48 18.81 17.89
C ASP A 5 -3.08 17.42 18.35
N ILE A 6 -1.91 17.32 18.99
CA ILE A 6 -1.36 16.06 19.50
C ILE A 6 -2.30 15.47 20.55
N LYS A 7 -2.72 16.28 21.52
CA LYS A 7 -3.64 15.85 22.57
C LYS A 7 -4.99 15.39 22.00
N PHE A 8 -5.54 16.14 21.06
CA PHE A 8 -6.79 15.76 20.38
C PHE A 8 -6.68 14.42 19.66
N LEU A 9 -5.60 14.21 18.90
CA LEU A 9 -5.37 12.93 18.21
C LEU A 9 -5.16 11.79 19.21
N GLU A 10 -4.38 12.00 20.27
CA GLU A 10 -4.14 10.99 21.31
C GLU A 10 -5.44 10.58 22.00
N ASP A 11 -6.27 11.55 22.41
CA ASP A 11 -7.57 11.29 23.04
C ASP A 11 -8.52 10.56 22.07
N SER A 12 -8.53 10.96 20.81
CA SER A 12 -9.35 10.32 19.77
C SER A 12 -8.92 8.87 19.50
N PHE A 13 -7.61 8.59 19.41
CA PHE A 13 -7.07 7.25 19.23
C PHE A 13 -7.29 6.38 20.46
N LYS A 14 -7.16 6.96 21.65
CA LYS A 14 -7.46 6.28 22.92
C LYS A 14 -8.90 5.81 22.98
N LYS A 15 -9.87 6.70 22.65
CA LYS A 15 -11.29 6.34 22.56
C LYS A 15 -11.52 5.21 21.56
N TYR A 16 -10.87 5.28 20.39
CA TYR A 16 -10.95 4.22 19.36
C TYR A 16 -10.43 2.89 19.89
N TYR A 17 -9.21 2.84 20.42
CA TYR A 17 -8.63 1.60 20.93
C TYR A 17 -9.42 1.01 22.10
N PHE A 18 -10.00 1.86 22.95
CA PHE A 18 -10.86 1.40 24.04
C PHE A 18 -12.15 0.73 23.52
N ASN A 19 -12.76 1.31 22.48
CA ASN A 19 -14.06 0.86 21.98
C ASN A 19 -13.96 -0.24 20.92
N HIS A 20 -12.79 -0.47 20.30
CA HIS A 20 -12.63 -1.31 19.11
C HIS A 20 -11.43 -2.26 19.19
N LEU A 21 -11.09 -2.74 20.40
CA LEU A 21 -10.02 -3.75 20.56
C LEU A 21 -10.30 -5.05 19.79
N GLU A 22 -11.57 -5.37 19.55
CA GLU A 22 -12.00 -6.53 18.77
C GLU A 22 -11.58 -6.46 17.29
N LEU A 23 -11.37 -5.24 16.76
CA LEU A 23 -10.87 -5.03 15.39
C LEU A 23 -9.37 -5.28 15.25
N ILE A 24 -8.66 -5.45 16.37
CA ILE A 24 -7.21 -5.71 16.38
C ILE A 24 -7.00 -7.23 16.47
N PRO A 25 -6.74 -7.90 15.31
CA PRO A 25 -6.51 -9.33 15.33
C PRO A 25 -5.18 -9.65 16.02
N VAL A 26 -5.16 -10.76 16.72
CA VAL A 26 -3.92 -11.30 17.27
C VAL A 26 -3.17 -12.00 16.12
N PRO A 27 -1.97 -11.56 15.77
CA PRO A 27 -1.18 -12.23 14.73
C PRO A 27 -0.92 -13.69 15.08
N GLU A 28 -0.93 -14.56 14.09
CA GLU A 28 -0.50 -15.95 14.29
C GLU A 28 0.93 -15.99 14.82
N ARG A 29 1.19 -16.94 15.71
CA ARG A 29 2.52 -17.12 16.34
C ARG A 29 3.05 -15.82 16.96
N THR A 30 2.19 -15.11 17.68
CA THR A 30 2.46 -13.79 18.29
C THR A 30 3.78 -13.77 19.06
N SER A 31 4.09 -14.82 19.83
CA SER A 31 5.33 -14.91 20.64
C SER A 31 6.62 -15.04 19.81
N GLU A 32 6.52 -15.33 18.53
CA GLU A 32 7.66 -15.42 17.61
C GLU A 32 7.83 -14.15 16.76
N ARG A 33 6.99 -13.13 16.94
CA ARG A 33 7.04 -11.90 16.17
C ARG A 33 7.62 -10.74 16.94
N GLU A 34 8.33 -9.89 16.24
CA GLU A 34 8.72 -8.58 16.75
C GLU A 34 7.54 -7.61 16.63
N PHE A 35 7.27 -6.89 17.72
CA PHE A 35 6.38 -5.73 17.71
C PHE A 35 7.17 -4.44 17.89
N GLY A 36 6.57 -3.36 17.40
CA GLY A 36 7.07 -2.01 17.60
C GLY A 36 5.94 -1.00 17.61
N TYR A 37 6.13 0.11 18.29
CA TYR A 37 5.15 1.19 18.31
C TYR A 37 5.78 2.57 18.44
N GLN A 38 5.06 3.56 17.95
CA GLN A 38 5.34 4.98 18.11
C GLN A 38 4.36 5.58 19.12
N LYS A 39 4.82 6.44 20.02
CA LYS A 39 3.93 7.27 20.86
C LYS A 39 3.70 8.63 20.20
N PHE A 40 2.59 9.27 20.56
CA PHE A 40 2.39 10.67 20.24
C PHE A 40 3.52 11.52 20.88
N ASN A 41 3.91 12.58 20.19
CA ASN A 41 4.95 13.51 20.63
C ASN A 41 6.30 12.87 20.99
N SER A 42 6.63 11.73 20.37
CA SER A 42 7.90 11.03 20.57
C SER A 42 8.60 10.80 19.25
N ASN A 43 9.91 11.13 19.19
CA ASN A 43 10.77 10.78 18.07
C ASN A 43 11.34 9.36 18.21
N PHE A 44 11.12 8.70 19.35
CA PHE A 44 11.60 7.35 19.59
C PHE A 44 10.60 6.33 19.06
N PHE A 45 11.10 5.44 18.22
CA PHE A 45 10.37 4.27 17.78
C PHE A 45 10.75 3.08 18.69
N ASN A 46 9.79 2.59 19.47
CA ASN A 46 9.99 1.45 20.35
C ASN A 46 9.95 0.16 19.52
N ARG A 47 11.06 -0.57 19.47
CA ARG A 47 11.21 -1.82 18.71
C ARG A 47 11.65 -2.98 19.61
N HIS A 48 11.78 -4.17 19.01
CA HIS A 48 12.26 -5.37 19.67
C HIS A 48 11.38 -5.78 20.85
N ILE A 49 10.07 -5.68 20.69
CA ILE A 49 9.10 -6.06 21.70
C ILE A 49 8.57 -7.45 21.34
N SER A 50 8.60 -8.36 22.31
CA SER A 50 7.93 -9.66 22.23
C SER A 50 6.65 -9.60 23.04
N LEU A 51 5.56 -10.10 22.47
CA LEU A 51 4.27 -10.23 23.15
C LEU A 51 3.86 -11.70 23.14
N LYS A 52 3.39 -12.21 24.28
CA LYS A 52 3.06 -13.62 24.41
C LYS A 52 1.71 -13.98 23.84
N ASP A 53 0.74 -13.11 24.04
CA ASP A 53 -0.67 -13.40 23.77
C ASP A 53 -1.51 -12.14 23.51
N LYS A 54 -2.80 -12.36 23.31
CA LYS A 54 -3.81 -11.32 23.12
C LYS A 54 -3.84 -10.31 24.27
N LYS A 55 -3.65 -10.75 25.51
CA LYS A 55 -3.75 -9.88 26.69
C LYS A 55 -2.60 -8.86 26.69
N GLU A 56 -1.37 -9.32 26.44
CA GLU A 56 -0.20 -8.43 26.34
C GLU A 56 -0.35 -7.45 25.18
N LEU A 57 -0.87 -7.91 24.01
CA LEU A 57 -1.15 -7.03 22.88
C LEU A 57 -2.17 -5.94 23.23
N HIS A 58 -3.27 -6.30 23.88
CA HIS A 58 -4.29 -5.32 24.31
C HIS A 58 -3.74 -4.35 25.36
N LEU A 59 -2.92 -4.84 26.30
CA LEU A 59 -2.26 -3.98 27.30
C LEU A 59 -1.34 -2.95 26.64
N LEU A 60 -0.63 -3.31 25.57
CA LEU A 60 0.21 -2.38 24.81
C LEU A 60 -0.63 -1.17 24.34
N PHE A 61 -1.82 -1.41 23.75
CA PHE A 61 -2.71 -0.33 23.29
C PHE A 61 -3.26 0.51 24.43
N MET A 62 -3.73 -0.15 25.49
CA MET A 62 -4.39 0.52 26.62
C MET A 62 -3.42 1.36 27.46
N GLN A 63 -2.19 0.91 27.65
CA GLN A 63 -1.20 1.59 28.47
C GLN A 63 -0.45 2.70 27.74
N ASN A 64 -0.25 2.56 26.42
CA ASN A 64 0.64 3.44 25.66
C ASN A 64 -0.10 4.41 24.74
N THR A 65 -1.37 4.16 24.40
CA THR A 65 -2.13 4.92 23.39
C THR A 65 -1.25 5.24 22.16
N PRO A 66 -0.78 4.22 21.43
CA PRO A 66 0.21 4.46 20.37
C PRO A 66 -0.39 5.20 19.19
N SER A 67 0.41 6.08 18.56
CA SER A 67 0.06 6.71 17.29
C SER A 67 0.15 5.70 16.14
N ASP A 68 1.09 4.76 16.23
CA ASP A 68 1.32 3.72 15.24
C ASP A 68 1.80 2.44 15.92
N VAL A 69 1.32 1.28 15.45
CA VAL A 69 1.75 -0.04 15.92
C VAL A 69 2.12 -0.92 14.74
N TYR A 70 3.17 -1.68 14.90
CA TYR A 70 3.73 -2.54 13.86
C TYR A 70 4.00 -3.95 14.39
N CYS A 71 3.94 -4.92 13.49
CA CYS A 71 4.29 -6.31 13.71
C CYS A 71 5.17 -6.81 12.57
N SER A 72 6.16 -7.64 12.86
CA SER A 72 7.04 -8.21 11.83
C SER A 72 6.30 -9.17 10.90
N ASN A 73 6.71 -9.19 9.62
CA ASN A 73 6.38 -10.31 8.74
C ASN A 73 7.17 -11.56 9.12
N ALA A 74 8.33 -11.39 9.72
CA ALA A 74 9.22 -12.46 10.15
C ALA A 74 8.78 -13.13 11.45
N TYR A 75 9.17 -14.40 11.57
CA TYR A 75 9.12 -15.20 12.77
C TYR A 75 10.56 -15.44 13.25
N TYR A 76 10.78 -15.23 14.53
CA TYR A 76 12.09 -15.31 15.17
C TYR A 76 12.08 -16.27 16.36
N ALA A 77 13.22 -16.87 16.67
CA ALA A 77 13.39 -17.59 17.93
C ALA A 77 13.42 -16.62 19.12
N PHE A 78 14.06 -15.45 18.92
CA PHE A 78 14.25 -14.43 19.96
C PHE A 78 13.82 -13.04 19.46
N PRO A 79 12.51 -12.75 19.32
CA PRO A 79 12.02 -11.53 18.68
C PRO A 79 12.40 -10.23 19.40
N ASN A 80 12.71 -10.28 20.70
CA ASN A 80 13.13 -9.14 21.52
C ASN A 80 14.64 -8.89 21.53
N SER A 81 15.43 -9.74 20.89
CA SER A 81 16.89 -9.56 20.77
C SER A 81 17.25 -8.49 19.73
N PRO A 82 18.49 -7.98 19.71
CA PRO A 82 19.03 -7.21 18.60
C PRO A 82 18.90 -7.96 17.26
N MET A 83 18.87 -7.22 16.14
CA MET A 83 18.53 -7.79 14.83
C MET A 83 19.40 -9.00 14.44
N ASN A 84 20.69 -8.96 14.72
CA ASN A 84 21.64 -10.02 14.41
C ASN A 84 21.55 -11.25 15.34
N GLU A 85 20.76 -11.17 16.42
CA GLU A 85 20.61 -12.23 17.43
C GLU A 85 19.18 -12.81 17.46
N LYS A 86 18.29 -12.33 16.58
CA LYS A 86 16.88 -12.75 16.58
C LYS A 86 16.66 -14.20 16.16
N ASP A 87 17.58 -14.80 15.44
CA ASP A 87 17.48 -16.13 14.84
C ASP A 87 16.21 -16.25 13.97
N TRP A 88 16.32 -15.77 12.73
CA TRP A 88 15.25 -15.77 11.74
C TRP A 88 14.85 -17.19 11.36
N LYS A 89 13.56 -17.50 11.36
CA LYS A 89 12.99 -18.79 10.98
C LYS A 89 12.39 -18.78 9.59
N GLU A 90 11.49 -17.86 9.35
CA GLU A 90 10.74 -17.67 8.11
C GLU A 90 10.03 -16.31 8.16
N ALA A 91 9.36 -15.91 7.09
CA ALA A 91 8.57 -14.67 7.06
C ALA A 91 7.34 -14.81 6.17
N ASP A 92 6.22 -14.22 6.58
CA ASP A 92 5.04 -14.09 5.70
C ASP A 92 5.44 -13.34 4.42
N LEU A 93 4.85 -13.73 3.31
CA LEU A 93 5.01 -13.02 2.06
C LEU A 93 3.99 -11.87 2.01
N ILE A 94 4.48 -10.64 1.93
CA ILE A 94 3.64 -9.45 1.93
C ILE A 94 3.98 -8.58 0.73
N PHE A 95 2.93 -8.10 0.05
CA PHE A 95 3.03 -7.17 -1.07
C PHE A 95 2.39 -5.85 -0.69
N ASP A 96 3.00 -4.76 -1.12
CA ASP A 96 2.50 -3.39 -0.94
C ASP A 96 2.14 -2.78 -2.29
N ILE A 97 0.92 -2.24 -2.39
CA ILE A 97 0.37 -1.61 -3.58
C ILE A 97 -0.14 -0.23 -3.19
N ASP A 98 0.68 0.78 -3.40
CA ASP A 98 0.34 2.17 -3.12
C ASP A 98 -0.10 2.91 -4.38
N ALA A 99 -1.20 3.67 -4.29
CA ALA A 99 -1.68 4.50 -5.40
C ALA A 99 -0.67 5.55 -5.86
N LYS A 100 0.23 6.00 -4.96
CA LYS A 100 1.28 6.98 -5.30
C LYS A 100 2.24 6.46 -6.38
N ASP A 101 2.44 5.14 -6.46
CA ASP A 101 3.40 4.50 -7.36
C ASP A 101 2.80 4.17 -8.73
N LEU A 102 1.48 4.40 -8.90
CA LEU A 102 0.76 4.11 -10.15
C LEU A 102 0.81 5.25 -11.19
N ASN A 103 1.41 6.40 -10.89
CA ASN A 103 1.54 7.56 -11.79
C ASN A 103 0.23 8.00 -12.45
N LEU A 104 -0.87 8.02 -11.70
CA LEU A 104 -2.21 8.27 -12.21
C LEU A 104 -2.44 9.75 -12.58
N PRO A 105 -3.13 10.04 -13.70
CA PRO A 105 -3.36 11.41 -14.18
C PRO A 105 -4.27 12.23 -13.26
N CYS A 106 -5.00 11.61 -12.34
CA CYS A 106 -5.86 12.32 -11.39
C CYS A 106 -5.09 12.96 -10.23
N ARG A 107 -3.82 12.60 -9.98
CA ARG A 107 -3.05 13.08 -8.81
C ARG A 107 -2.98 14.61 -8.68
N PRO A 108 -2.77 15.41 -9.74
CA PRO A 108 -2.77 16.86 -9.62
C PRO A 108 -4.06 17.45 -9.04
N ASN A 109 -5.18 16.75 -9.19
CA ASN A 109 -6.49 17.24 -8.76
C ASN A 109 -6.76 17.07 -7.26
N HIS A 110 -6.04 16.15 -6.58
CA HIS A 110 -6.24 15.83 -5.18
C HIS A 110 -4.94 15.86 -4.35
N ASN A 111 -3.84 16.35 -4.92
CA ASN A 111 -2.61 16.59 -4.18
C ASN A 111 -2.57 18.03 -3.66
N VAL A 112 -2.09 18.15 -2.43
CA VAL A 112 -1.80 19.43 -1.77
C VAL A 112 -0.31 19.46 -1.47
N SER A 113 0.33 20.61 -1.67
CA SER A 113 1.73 20.87 -1.40
C SER A 113 1.85 21.79 -0.19
N ILE A 114 2.63 21.38 0.81
CA ILE A 114 2.92 22.16 2.03
C ILE A 114 4.38 22.58 1.97
N CYS A 115 4.65 23.88 2.05
CA CYS A 115 6.00 24.40 2.06
C CYS A 115 6.69 24.13 3.40
N ASN A 116 7.84 23.48 3.40
CA ASN A 116 8.60 23.21 4.62
C ASN A 116 9.29 24.44 5.22
N GLU A 117 9.39 25.55 4.46
CA GLU A 117 10.06 26.78 4.89
C GLU A 117 9.06 27.80 5.49
N CYS A 118 7.90 28.00 4.87
CA CYS A 118 6.93 29.03 5.31
C CYS A 118 5.54 28.47 5.66
N ASN A 119 5.35 27.15 5.61
CA ASN A 119 4.10 26.43 5.87
C ASN A 119 2.94 26.84 4.96
N GLU A 120 3.20 27.51 3.83
CA GLU A 120 2.16 27.81 2.85
C GLU A 120 1.59 26.53 2.25
N ILE A 121 0.27 26.49 2.06
CA ILE A 121 -0.46 25.32 1.56
C ILE A 121 -1.07 25.66 0.22
N GLU A 122 -0.73 24.88 -0.79
CA GLU A 122 -1.12 25.12 -2.18
C GLU A 122 -1.62 23.85 -2.87
N LYS A 123 -2.47 24.00 -3.86
CA LYS A 123 -2.92 22.89 -4.70
C LYS A 123 -1.80 22.46 -5.64
N ASN A 124 -1.28 21.24 -5.47
CA ASN A 124 -0.34 20.54 -6.36
C ASN A 124 0.78 21.42 -6.95
N SER A 125 1.41 22.27 -6.13
CA SER A 125 2.53 23.08 -6.57
C SER A 125 3.85 22.29 -6.56
N ASN A 126 4.81 22.67 -7.41
CA ASN A 126 6.19 22.18 -7.39
C ASN A 126 7.16 23.23 -6.83
N GLN A 127 6.68 24.44 -6.58
CA GLN A 127 7.42 25.55 -5.99
C GLN A 127 6.44 26.40 -5.18
N CYS A 128 6.84 26.83 -4.00
CA CYS A 128 6.02 27.70 -3.14
C CYS A 128 5.85 29.08 -3.78
N LEU A 129 4.61 29.52 -3.96
CA LEU A 129 4.31 30.84 -4.55
C LEU A 129 4.66 32.00 -3.61
N LYS A 130 4.77 31.74 -2.29
CA LYS A 130 5.07 32.77 -1.29
C LYS A 130 6.56 33.00 -1.08
N CYS A 131 7.38 31.94 -0.97
CA CYS A 131 8.81 32.05 -0.66
C CYS A 131 9.72 31.44 -1.75
N ASN A 132 9.16 30.97 -2.85
CA ASN A 132 9.86 30.34 -3.97
C ASN A 132 10.68 29.08 -3.62
N SER A 133 10.48 28.50 -2.43
CA SER A 133 11.14 27.25 -2.03
C SER A 133 10.63 26.07 -2.85
N THR A 134 11.51 25.15 -3.19
CA THR A 134 11.18 23.84 -3.80
C THR A 134 11.06 22.73 -2.79
N LYS A 135 11.29 23.00 -1.48
CA LYS A 135 11.16 22.03 -0.40
C LYS A 135 9.68 21.89 0.00
N LEU A 136 8.95 21.11 -0.76
CA LEU A 136 7.52 20.90 -0.55
C LEU A 136 7.23 19.47 -0.11
N GLU A 137 6.41 19.32 0.92
CA GLU A 137 5.82 18.04 1.32
C GLU A 137 4.47 17.87 0.58
N LYS A 138 4.35 16.83 -0.24
CA LYS A 138 3.08 16.53 -0.94
C LYS A 138 2.18 15.62 -0.11
N LYS A 139 0.93 15.99 0.02
CA LYS A 139 -0.14 15.22 0.67
C LYS A 139 -1.24 14.91 -0.33
N SER A 140 -1.68 13.67 -0.39
CA SER A 140 -2.84 13.29 -1.18
C SER A 140 -4.09 13.28 -0.30
N LEU A 141 -5.20 13.73 -0.86
CA LEU A 141 -6.54 13.63 -0.30
C LEU A 141 -7.30 12.42 -0.88
N PRO A 142 -8.43 12.01 -0.29
CA PRO A 142 -9.21 10.87 -0.76
C PRO A 142 -9.56 10.97 -2.23
N CYS A 143 -9.19 9.94 -3.00
CA CYS A 143 -9.47 9.86 -4.43
C CYS A 143 -9.95 8.46 -4.82
N LYS A 144 -11.20 8.37 -5.27
CA LYS A 144 -11.79 7.10 -5.70
C LYS A 144 -11.02 6.49 -6.88
N ILE A 145 -10.60 7.30 -7.86
CA ILE A 145 -9.84 6.82 -9.03
C ILE A 145 -8.53 6.15 -8.62
N CYS A 146 -7.82 6.74 -7.65
CA CYS A 146 -6.59 6.15 -7.10
C CYS A 146 -6.86 4.81 -6.44
N MET A 147 -7.90 4.70 -5.62
CA MET A 147 -8.24 3.47 -4.94
C MET A 147 -8.73 2.39 -5.90
N ASP A 148 -9.56 2.73 -6.87
CA ASP A 148 -10.02 1.78 -7.89
C ASP A 148 -8.84 1.25 -8.72
N ALA A 149 -7.87 2.10 -9.09
CA ALA A 149 -6.66 1.66 -9.78
C ALA A 149 -5.81 0.71 -8.91
N SER A 150 -5.62 1.01 -7.61
CA SER A 150 -4.92 0.13 -6.69
C SER A 150 -5.64 -1.22 -6.52
N LYS A 151 -6.98 -1.23 -6.49
CA LYS A 151 -7.77 -2.48 -6.45
C LYS A 151 -7.56 -3.34 -7.69
N VAL A 152 -7.42 -2.74 -8.88
CA VAL A 152 -7.09 -3.46 -10.11
C VAL A 152 -5.72 -4.15 -9.99
N GLU A 153 -4.72 -3.48 -9.44
CA GLU A 153 -3.40 -4.09 -9.23
C GLU A 153 -3.45 -5.23 -8.20
N VAL A 154 -4.24 -5.08 -7.12
CA VAL A 154 -4.48 -6.16 -6.16
C VAL A 154 -5.12 -7.37 -6.85
N GLN A 155 -6.12 -7.17 -7.71
CA GLN A 155 -6.76 -8.27 -8.45
C GLN A 155 -5.79 -8.97 -9.39
N LYS A 156 -4.96 -8.23 -10.13
CA LYS A 156 -3.88 -8.80 -10.96
C LYS A 156 -2.90 -9.63 -10.11
N LEU A 157 -2.50 -9.13 -8.93
CA LEU A 157 -1.64 -9.87 -8.01
C LEU A 157 -2.28 -11.19 -7.59
N ILE A 158 -3.53 -11.17 -7.15
CA ILE A 158 -4.26 -12.39 -6.74
C ILE A 158 -4.32 -13.41 -7.88
N GLU A 159 -4.56 -12.95 -9.12
CA GLU A 159 -4.55 -13.84 -10.28
C GLU A 159 -3.19 -14.51 -10.50
N VAL A 160 -2.08 -13.78 -10.34
CA VAL A 160 -0.73 -14.36 -10.45
C VAL A 160 -0.46 -15.32 -9.30
N LEU A 161 -0.77 -14.95 -8.05
CA LEU A 161 -0.57 -15.79 -6.88
C LEU A 161 -1.34 -17.11 -6.98
N ASN A 162 -2.60 -17.05 -7.40
CA ASN A 162 -3.46 -18.24 -7.49
C ASN A 162 -3.14 -19.10 -8.73
N ASN A 163 -3.14 -18.50 -9.93
CA ASN A 163 -3.06 -19.26 -11.18
C ASN A 163 -1.65 -19.73 -11.53
N ASP A 164 -0.62 -18.97 -11.17
CA ASP A 164 0.76 -19.26 -11.56
C ASP A 164 1.54 -19.92 -10.41
N LEU A 165 1.33 -19.48 -9.17
CA LEU A 165 2.06 -19.96 -8.00
C LEU A 165 1.27 -20.98 -7.16
N GLY A 166 -0.01 -21.22 -7.49
CA GLY A 166 -0.85 -22.21 -6.83
C GLY A 166 -1.20 -21.85 -5.38
N ILE A 167 -1.16 -20.56 -5.02
CA ILE A 167 -1.54 -20.12 -3.68
C ILE A 167 -3.07 -20.08 -3.58
N GLU A 168 -3.61 -20.81 -2.63
CA GLU A 168 -5.05 -20.87 -2.38
C GLU A 168 -5.57 -19.54 -1.83
N LYS A 169 -6.80 -19.16 -2.20
CA LYS A 169 -7.39 -17.87 -1.83
C LYS A 169 -7.54 -17.71 -0.32
N GLU A 170 -7.76 -18.78 0.39
CA GLU A 170 -7.90 -18.85 1.84
C GLU A 170 -6.61 -18.44 2.57
N ASN A 171 -5.47 -18.59 1.91
CA ASN A 171 -4.17 -18.17 2.41
C ASN A 171 -3.82 -16.71 2.05
N ILE A 172 -4.73 -16.00 1.36
CA ILE A 172 -4.51 -14.60 0.95
C ILE A 172 -5.46 -13.69 1.73
N GLN A 173 -4.89 -12.70 2.41
CA GLN A 173 -5.66 -11.64 3.07
C GLN A 173 -5.27 -10.28 2.52
N ILE A 174 -6.27 -9.45 2.24
CA ILE A 174 -6.10 -8.12 1.70
C ILE A 174 -6.45 -7.11 2.79
N TYR A 175 -5.54 -6.18 3.06
CA TYR A 175 -5.78 -5.09 4.00
C TYR A 175 -5.65 -3.75 3.30
N PHE A 176 -6.58 -2.85 3.54
CA PHE A 176 -6.35 -1.43 3.32
C PHE A 176 -5.25 -0.96 4.27
N SER A 177 -4.25 -0.22 3.78
CA SER A 177 -3.06 0.19 4.56
C SER A 177 -3.35 1.25 5.64
N GLY A 178 -4.56 1.83 5.61
CA GLY A 178 -4.95 2.97 6.44
C GLY A 178 -4.55 4.33 5.81
N ASN A 179 -4.06 4.40 4.57
CA ASN A 179 -3.73 5.67 3.91
C ASN A 179 -4.09 5.66 2.41
N GLU A 180 -3.24 5.17 1.50
CA GLU A 180 -3.42 5.30 0.05
C GLU A 180 -3.21 4.00 -0.72
N GLY A 181 -3.26 2.84 -0.08
CA GLY A 181 -2.94 1.59 -0.73
C GLY A 181 -3.43 0.36 0.00
N PHE A 182 -2.98 -0.80 -0.46
CA PHE A 182 -3.35 -2.10 0.06
C PHE A 182 -2.11 -2.95 0.32
N HIS A 183 -2.14 -3.70 1.42
CA HIS A 183 -1.20 -4.76 1.68
C HIS A 183 -1.87 -6.11 1.42
N VAL A 184 -1.23 -6.97 0.64
CA VAL A 184 -1.67 -8.36 0.40
C VAL A 184 -0.75 -9.30 1.15
N TYR A 185 -1.31 -10.05 2.07
CA TYR A 185 -0.62 -11.03 2.91
C TYR A 185 -0.86 -12.42 2.39
N VAL A 186 0.19 -13.22 2.35
CA VAL A 186 0.13 -14.65 2.03
C VAL A 186 0.66 -15.44 3.22
N PHE A 187 -0.21 -16.24 3.80
CA PHE A 187 0.06 -17.07 4.98
C PHE A 187 0.20 -18.54 4.59
N ASN A 188 0.73 -19.35 5.52
CA ASN A 188 0.71 -20.81 5.44
C ASN A 188 1.17 -21.38 4.08
N SER A 189 2.19 -20.80 3.49
CA SER A 189 2.71 -21.18 2.18
C SER A 189 4.18 -21.60 2.24
N GLN A 190 4.59 -22.45 1.29
CA GLN A 190 6.00 -22.81 1.12
C GLN A 190 6.91 -21.60 0.85
N PHE A 191 6.33 -20.48 0.42
CA PHE A 191 7.06 -19.24 0.12
C PHE A 191 7.54 -18.49 1.38
N GLN A 192 7.05 -18.84 2.58
CA GLN A 192 7.51 -18.23 3.84
C GLN A 192 9.00 -18.46 4.10
N LYS A 193 9.55 -19.56 3.61
CA LYS A 193 10.97 -19.93 3.77
C LYS A 193 11.91 -19.26 2.78
N LEU A 194 11.38 -18.51 1.83
CA LEU A 194 12.20 -17.79 0.84
C LEU A 194 12.98 -16.67 1.51
N GLY A 195 14.28 -16.62 1.27
CA GLY A 195 15.15 -15.51 1.64
C GLY A 195 15.00 -14.31 0.70
N SER A 196 15.71 -13.23 0.97
CA SER A 196 15.60 -11.97 0.20
C SER A 196 15.94 -12.15 -1.28
N LYS A 197 16.89 -13.02 -1.61
CA LYS A 197 17.28 -13.28 -3.01
C LYS A 197 16.17 -13.98 -3.80
N GLU A 198 15.62 -15.05 -3.26
CA GLU A 198 14.54 -15.81 -3.88
C GLU A 198 13.28 -14.95 -3.99
N ARG A 199 13.02 -14.08 -3.01
CA ARG A 199 11.93 -13.09 -3.07
C ARG A 199 12.15 -12.05 -4.17
N SER A 200 13.39 -11.67 -4.45
CA SER A 200 13.70 -10.79 -5.58
C SER A 200 13.31 -11.42 -6.92
N GLU A 201 13.64 -12.70 -7.11
CA GLU A 201 13.26 -13.44 -8.32
C GLU A 201 11.73 -13.58 -8.45
N LEU A 202 11.05 -13.83 -7.34
CA LEU A 202 9.59 -13.88 -7.28
C LEU A 202 8.96 -12.51 -7.64
N VAL A 203 9.50 -11.43 -7.13
CA VAL A 203 9.07 -10.05 -7.44
C VAL A 203 9.26 -9.74 -8.91
N ASP A 204 10.40 -10.09 -9.50
CA ASP A 204 10.64 -9.90 -10.92
C ASP A 204 9.65 -10.70 -11.79
N TYR A 205 9.31 -11.92 -11.38
CA TYR A 205 8.25 -12.69 -12.02
C TYR A 205 6.89 -11.97 -11.92
N ILE A 206 6.47 -11.55 -10.73
CA ILE A 206 5.17 -10.90 -10.51
C ILE A 206 5.07 -9.58 -11.29
N MET A 207 6.14 -8.80 -11.33
CA MET A 207 6.20 -7.53 -12.06
C MET A 207 6.43 -7.71 -13.56
N PHE A 208 6.61 -8.94 -14.03
CA PHE A 208 6.96 -9.28 -15.41
C PHE A 208 8.24 -8.58 -15.88
N ARG A 209 9.25 -8.55 -15.01
CA ARG A 209 10.58 -7.97 -15.32
C ARG A 209 11.53 -9.00 -15.90
N GLY A 210 12.54 -8.52 -16.63
CA GLY A 210 13.60 -9.37 -17.18
C GLY A 210 13.14 -10.29 -18.30
N ALA A 211 11.95 -10.09 -18.87
CA ALA A 211 11.48 -10.86 -20.02
C ALA A 211 12.34 -10.57 -21.25
N ILE A 212 12.81 -11.63 -21.92
CA ILE A 212 13.63 -11.53 -23.12
C ILE A 212 12.88 -12.10 -24.34
N PRO A 213 13.10 -11.56 -25.55
CA PRO A 213 12.40 -11.98 -26.75
C PRO A 213 12.47 -13.47 -27.03
N GLU A 214 13.58 -14.12 -26.69
CA GLU A 214 13.81 -15.55 -26.92
C GLU A 214 12.81 -16.44 -26.23
N THR A 215 12.38 -16.07 -25.00
CA THR A 215 11.38 -16.82 -24.23
C THR A 215 9.97 -16.70 -24.83
N PHE A 216 9.75 -15.71 -25.70
CA PHE A 216 8.50 -15.46 -26.41
C PHE A 216 8.57 -15.83 -27.91
N GLY A 217 9.57 -16.61 -28.32
CA GLY A 217 9.68 -17.14 -29.67
C GLY A 217 10.47 -16.29 -30.66
N MET A 218 10.87 -15.06 -30.29
CA MET A 218 11.67 -14.20 -31.16
C MET A 218 13.17 -14.43 -30.92
N LYS A 219 13.81 -15.17 -31.82
CA LYS A 219 15.27 -15.38 -31.81
C LYS A 219 15.97 -14.40 -32.76
N LYS A 220 17.18 -13.96 -32.38
CA LYS A 220 18.02 -13.09 -33.24
C LYS A 220 18.32 -13.74 -34.61
N PHE A 221 18.59 -15.05 -34.58
CA PHE A 221 18.86 -15.83 -35.77
C PHE A 221 17.80 -16.93 -35.91
N LYS A 222 17.19 -17.05 -37.09
CA LYS A 222 16.17 -18.06 -37.41
C LYS A 222 14.97 -18.03 -36.42
N PRO A 223 14.19 -16.95 -36.38
CA PRO A 223 12.99 -16.92 -35.55
C PRO A 223 12.03 -18.04 -36.01
N ASN A 224 11.35 -18.65 -35.03
CA ASN A 224 10.44 -19.75 -35.31
C ASN A 224 9.01 -19.39 -34.86
N ARG A 225 8.09 -19.34 -35.84
CA ARG A 225 6.67 -19.00 -35.62
C ARG A 225 5.96 -19.93 -34.62
N SER A 226 6.37 -21.21 -34.56
CA SER A 226 5.74 -22.19 -33.65
C SER A 226 6.09 -21.96 -32.18
N LEU A 227 7.16 -21.19 -31.91
CA LEU A 227 7.60 -20.87 -30.53
C LEU A 227 6.90 -19.64 -29.94
N PHE A 228 6.17 -18.87 -30.77
CA PHE A 228 5.40 -17.74 -30.24
C PHE A 228 4.28 -18.24 -29.34
N PRO A 229 4.03 -17.57 -28.18
CA PRO A 229 3.05 -18.01 -27.20
C PRO A 229 1.63 -18.15 -27.76
N ASP A 230 0.83 -19.04 -27.15
CA ASP A 230 -0.58 -19.24 -27.49
C ASP A 230 -1.49 -18.80 -26.32
N PHE A 231 -2.74 -18.50 -26.65
CA PHE A 231 -3.79 -18.04 -25.71
C PHE A 231 -4.09 -19.03 -24.57
N ASN A 232 -3.86 -20.33 -24.81
CA ASN A 232 -4.15 -21.38 -23.85
C ASN A 232 -2.98 -21.65 -22.88
N GLN A 233 -1.82 -20.99 -23.08
CA GLN A 233 -0.68 -21.14 -22.18
C GLN A 233 -0.96 -20.45 -20.84
N LYS A 234 -0.40 -21.00 -19.77
CA LYS A 234 -0.46 -20.41 -18.42
C LYS A 234 0.60 -19.32 -18.26
N GLY A 235 0.50 -18.57 -17.19
CA GLY A 235 1.47 -17.55 -16.82
C GLY A 235 1.60 -16.42 -17.83
N TRP A 236 2.78 -15.84 -17.90
CA TRP A 236 3.05 -14.67 -18.74
C TRP A 236 2.94 -14.94 -20.25
N SER A 237 3.21 -16.16 -20.71
CA SER A 237 3.03 -16.52 -22.11
C SER A 237 1.59 -16.35 -22.58
N GLY A 238 0.62 -16.86 -21.83
CA GLY A 238 -0.79 -16.69 -22.17
C GLY A 238 -1.27 -15.24 -22.01
N ARG A 239 -0.81 -14.53 -20.98
CA ARG A 239 -1.15 -13.10 -20.77
C ARG A 239 -0.58 -12.24 -21.90
N PHE A 240 0.68 -12.46 -22.28
CA PHE A 240 1.30 -11.82 -23.45
C PHE A 240 0.48 -12.06 -24.72
N SER A 241 0.09 -13.31 -24.99
CA SER A 241 -0.71 -13.65 -26.18
C SER A 241 -2.02 -12.90 -26.23
N LYS A 242 -2.74 -12.81 -25.10
CA LYS A 242 -4.00 -12.08 -25.00
C LYS A 242 -3.79 -10.58 -25.23
N GLN A 243 -2.73 -10.02 -24.67
CA GLN A 243 -2.43 -8.58 -24.77
C GLN A 243 -1.98 -8.18 -26.17
N VAL A 244 -1.06 -8.94 -26.78
CA VAL A 244 -0.43 -8.58 -28.05
C VAL A 244 -1.29 -9.00 -29.24
N PHE A 245 -1.78 -10.23 -29.22
CA PHE A 245 -2.51 -10.76 -30.39
C PHE A 245 -4.03 -10.43 -30.35
N GLY A 246 -4.57 -10.12 -29.18
CA GLY A 246 -5.98 -9.78 -28.97
C GLY A 246 -6.96 -10.92 -29.29
N SER A 247 -6.80 -11.61 -30.42
CA SER A 247 -7.64 -12.76 -30.80
C SER A 247 -6.86 -13.81 -31.61
N LYS A 248 -7.34 -15.06 -31.60
CA LYS A 248 -6.73 -16.17 -32.35
C LYS A 248 -6.64 -15.87 -33.85
N SER A 249 -7.66 -15.21 -34.43
CA SER A 249 -7.71 -14.85 -35.85
C SER A 249 -6.63 -13.84 -36.27
N LYS A 250 -6.24 -12.94 -35.39
CA LYS A 250 -5.22 -11.92 -35.65
C LYS A 250 -3.80 -12.39 -35.39
N ARG A 251 -3.62 -13.48 -34.63
CA ARG A 251 -2.31 -13.97 -34.15
C ARG A 251 -1.30 -14.17 -35.29
N SER A 252 -1.70 -14.86 -36.36
CA SER A 252 -0.77 -15.16 -37.46
C SER A 252 -0.27 -13.90 -38.16
N LYS A 253 -1.14 -12.92 -38.41
CA LYS A 253 -0.81 -11.64 -39.01
C LYS A 253 0.16 -10.85 -38.11
N ILE A 254 -0.16 -10.70 -36.82
CA ILE A 254 0.67 -9.94 -35.88
C ILE A 254 2.06 -10.61 -35.73
N ILE A 255 2.14 -11.94 -35.66
CA ILE A 255 3.44 -12.63 -35.63
C ILE A 255 4.28 -12.30 -36.90
N SER A 256 3.66 -12.24 -38.07
CA SER A 256 4.38 -11.84 -39.28
C SER A 256 4.93 -10.43 -39.17
N GLU A 257 4.10 -9.46 -38.74
CA GLU A 257 4.50 -8.07 -38.53
C GLU A 257 5.63 -7.94 -37.51
N LEU A 258 5.58 -8.70 -36.40
CA LEU A 258 6.64 -8.72 -35.40
C LEU A 258 7.96 -9.29 -35.94
N LEU A 259 7.88 -10.32 -36.77
CA LEU A 259 9.06 -10.91 -37.42
C LEU A 259 9.70 -9.95 -38.43
N ASP A 260 8.87 -9.26 -39.23
CA ASP A 260 9.32 -8.28 -40.24
C ASP A 260 9.97 -7.05 -39.57
N ASN A 261 9.44 -6.62 -38.40
CA ASN A 261 9.98 -5.49 -37.61
C ASN A 261 11.28 -5.84 -36.86
N GLY A 262 11.59 -7.12 -36.69
CA GLY A 262 12.85 -7.63 -36.16
C GLY A 262 12.95 -7.59 -34.61
N TYR A 263 14.07 -8.13 -34.13
CA TYR A 263 14.34 -8.41 -32.72
C TYR A 263 14.23 -7.15 -31.80
N SER A 264 14.85 -6.05 -32.20
CA SER A 264 14.86 -4.81 -31.37
C SER A 264 13.47 -4.18 -31.22
N SER A 265 12.64 -4.28 -32.26
CA SER A 265 11.24 -3.83 -32.21
C SER A 265 10.41 -4.73 -31.30
N PHE A 266 10.65 -6.04 -31.35
CA PHE A 266 9.97 -6.98 -30.46
C PHE A 266 10.33 -6.73 -28.99
N GLN A 267 11.61 -6.45 -28.68
CA GLN A 267 12.02 -6.09 -27.32
C GLN A 267 11.23 -4.87 -26.81
N LYS A 268 11.11 -3.81 -27.60
CA LYS A 268 10.30 -2.63 -27.22
C LYS A 268 8.82 -2.98 -27.01
N THR A 269 8.27 -3.87 -27.83
CA THR A 269 6.90 -4.37 -27.65
C THR A 269 6.78 -5.12 -26.33
N LEU A 270 7.74 -5.99 -26.03
CA LEU A 270 7.77 -6.76 -24.78
C LEU A 270 7.88 -5.87 -23.54
N ASP A 271 8.74 -4.83 -23.59
CA ASP A 271 8.89 -3.84 -22.52
C ASP A 271 7.58 -3.09 -22.29
N GLY A 272 6.93 -2.60 -23.36
CA GLY A 272 5.64 -1.92 -23.26
C GLY A 272 4.51 -2.82 -22.74
N VAL A 273 4.52 -4.10 -23.12
CA VAL A 273 3.58 -5.10 -22.57
C VAL A 273 3.86 -5.35 -21.09
N SER A 274 5.14 -5.48 -20.70
CA SER A 274 5.53 -5.64 -19.30
C SER A 274 5.01 -4.49 -18.43
N GLU A 275 5.13 -3.25 -18.89
CA GLU A 275 4.59 -2.08 -18.19
C GLU A 275 3.07 -2.11 -18.02
N GLN A 276 2.34 -2.66 -18.98
CA GLN A 276 0.87 -2.69 -18.97
C GLN A 276 0.28 -3.82 -18.13
N ILE A 277 0.83 -5.05 -18.27
CA ILE A 277 0.26 -6.24 -17.64
C ILE A 277 0.99 -6.67 -16.37
N GLY A 278 2.26 -6.29 -16.18
CA GLY A 278 2.99 -6.55 -14.93
C GLY A 278 2.29 -5.92 -13.73
N VAL A 279 2.31 -6.62 -12.60
CA VAL A 279 1.70 -6.12 -11.36
C VAL A 279 2.56 -5.00 -10.77
N LYS A 280 1.93 -3.90 -10.38
CA LYS A 280 2.62 -2.76 -9.75
C LYS A 280 2.64 -2.95 -8.24
N ILE A 281 3.76 -3.41 -7.72
CA ILE A 281 4.04 -3.59 -6.28
C ILE A 281 5.31 -2.84 -5.91
N ASP A 282 5.49 -2.52 -4.60
CA ASP A 282 6.81 -2.07 -4.10
C ASP A 282 7.72 -3.29 -3.91
N PRO A 283 8.76 -3.46 -4.76
CA PRO A 283 9.65 -4.61 -4.68
C PRO A 283 10.40 -4.69 -3.34
N ASN A 284 10.81 -3.54 -2.78
CA ASN A 284 11.58 -3.46 -1.55
C ASN A 284 10.80 -4.00 -0.34
N VAL A 285 9.48 -3.87 -0.38
CA VAL A 285 8.60 -4.37 0.69
C VAL A 285 8.63 -5.89 0.74
N THR A 286 8.47 -6.54 -0.42
CA THR A 286 8.39 -8.00 -0.50
C THR A 286 9.74 -8.68 -0.28
N MET A 287 10.84 -8.07 -0.75
CA MET A 287 12.20 -8.59 -0.60
C MET A 287 12.74 -8.51 0.84
N ASP A 288 12.22 -7.58 1.65
CA ASP A 288 12.69 -7.39 3.03
C ASP A 288 12.04 -8.41 3.98
N ILE A 289 12.81 -9.43 4.33
CA ILE A 289 12.38 -10.51 5.23
C ILE A 289 12.34 -10.11 6.72
N HIS A 290 12.79 -8.91 7.07
CA HIS A 290 12.84 -8.38 8.44
C HIS A 290 11.91 -7.18 8.66
N ARG A 291 11.04 -6.92 7.69
CA ARG A 291 10.18 -5.74 7.73
C ARG A 291 9.09 -5.85 8.79
N ILE A 292 8.79 -4.72 9.39
CA ILE A 292 7.62 -4.58 10.25
C ILE A 292 6.53 -3.82 9.50
N PHE A 293 5.30 -4.28 9.62
CA PHE A 293 4.13 -3.69 8.97
C PHE A 293 3.16 -3.16 10.01
N ARG A 294 2.46 -2.10 9.68
CA ARG A 294 1.37 -1.61 10.52
C ARG A 294 0.45 -2.77 10.92
N LEU A 295 0.17 -2.88 12.21
CA LEU A 295 -0.71 -3.94 12.71
C LEU A 295 -2.15 -3.71 12.20
N PRO A 296 -2.83 -4.74 11.69
CA PRO A 296 -4.25 -4.64 11.36
C PRO A 296 -5.10 -4.16 12.54
N GLY A 297 -6.14 -3.40 12.27
CA GLY A 297 -6.99 -2.79 13.30
C GLY A 297 -6.39 -1.55 13.97
N SER A 298 -5.11 -1.21 13.72
CA SER A 298 -4.53 0.04 14.25
C SER A 298 -4.78 1.23 13.32
N ILE A 299 -4.89 2.42 13.90
CA ILE A 299 -5.03 3.67 13.14
C ILE A 299 -3.68 4.05 12.52
N ASN A 300 -3.74 4.66 11.34
CA ASN A 300 -2.57 5.25 10.67
C ASN A 300 -2.47 6.74 11.03
N SER A 301 -1.41 7.14 11.73
CA SER A 301 -1.18 8.53 12.14
C SER A 301 -1.04 9.53 10.99
N LYS A 302 -0.83 9.06 9.74
CA LYS A 302 -0.75 9.91 8.56
C LYS A 302 -2.11 10.29 7.98
N SER A 303 -3.21 9.67 8.48
CA SER A 303 -4.55 9.85 7.91
C SER A 303 -5.68 9.81 8.93
N GLY A 304 -5.47 9.22 10.12
CA GLY A 304 -6.55 8.92 11.05
C GLY A 304 -7.46 7.76 10.62
N LEU A 305 -7.14 7.07 9.51
CA LEU A 305 -7.89 5.90 9.03
C LEU A 305 -7.29 4.61 9.59
N THR A 306 -8.14 3.60 9.74
CA THR A 306 -7.74 2.30 10.29
C THR A 306 -7.20 1.37 9.20
N LYS A 307 -6.13 0.62 9.47
CA LYS A 307 -5.74 -0.51 8.63
C LYS A 307 -6.77 -1.63 8.79
N LEU A 308 -7.53 -1.94 7.75
CA LEU A 308 -8.70 -2.80 7.83
C LEU A 308 -8.66 -3.94 6.83
N LEU A 309 -9.13 -5.13 7.25
CA LEU A 309 -9.30 -6.29 6.40
C LEU A 309 -10.39 -6.02 5.35
N CYS A 310 -10.07 -6.26 4.07
CA CYS A 310 -11.00 -6.17 2.96
C CYS A 310 -11.53 -7.57 2.64
N THR A 311 -12.73 -7.88 3.05
CA THR A 311 -13.37 -9.18 2.74
C THR A 311 -13.83 -9.27 1.28
N ASP A 312 -14.25 -8.16 0.71
CA ASP A 312 -14.59 -8.02 -0.72
C ASP A 312 -14.00 -6.70 -1.24
N ILE A 313 -12.87 -6.79 -1.93
CA ILE A 313 -12.16 -5.61 -2.42
C ILE A 313 -12.98 -4.80 -3.43
N THR A 314 -13.92 -5.40 -4.13
CA THR A 314 -14.73 -4.71 -5.15
C THR A 314 -15.74 -3.75 -4.51
N LYS A 315 -16.27 -4.09 -3.33
CA LYS A 315 -17.26 -3.30 -2.59
C LYS A 315 -16.64 -2.39 -1.55
N PHE A 316 -15.43 -2.68 -1.11
CA PHE A 316 -14.75 -1.95 -0.05
C PHE A 316 -14.51 -0.48 -0.44
N ASP A 317 -15.01 0.46 0.37
CA ASP A 317 -14.71 1.90 0.26
C ASP A 317 -13.82 2.34 1.42
N PRO A 318 -12.49 2.49 1.21
CA PRO A 318 -11.56 2.80 2.29
C PRO A 318 -11.88 4.12 3.01
N TYR A 319 -12.47 5.08 2.33
CA TYR A 319 -12.79 6.38 2.90
C TYR A 319 -14.13 6.43 3.66
N SER A 320 -14.87 5.33 3.65
CA SER A 320 -16.05 5.10 4.48
C SER A 320 -15.80 3.99 5.50
N ASP A 321 -15.36 2.81 5.03
CA ASP A 321 -15.27 1.60 5.84
C ASP A 321 -14.13 1.64 6.87
N ALA A 322 -13.03 2.34 6.57
CA ALA A 322 -11.88 2.47 7.47
C ALA A 322 -11.92 3.72 8.37
N CYS A 323 -13.03 4.44 8.40
CA CYS A 323 -13.21 5.69 9.11
C CYS A 323 -13.95 5.47 10.45
N PHE A 324 -13.24 5.04 11.51
CA PHE A 324 -13.81 4.62 12.79
C PHE A 324 -13.87 5.71 13.86
N LEU A 325 -13.14 6.82 13.70
CA LEU A 325 -13.26 7.92 14.66
C LEU A 325 -14.68 8.48 14.65
N ASN A 326 -15.12 9.01 15.80
CA ASN A 326 -16.52 9.37 16.04
C ASN A 326 -17.00 10.59 15.23
N ASP A 327 -18.30 10.89 15.36
CA ASP A 327 -18.98 12.00 14.67
C ASP A 327 -19.14 13.26 15.57
N GLU A 328 -18.53 13.28 16.78
CA GLU A 328 -18.56 14.46 17.66
C GLU A 328 -17.95 15.67 16.94
N SER A 329 -18.59 16.82 17.12
CA SER A 329 -18.19 18.07 16.47
C SER A 329 -16.96 18.68 17.15
N VAL A 330 -16.00 19.12 16.34
CA VAL A 330 -14.73 19.72 16.78
C VAL A 330 -14.46 21.00 16.01
N GLU A 331 -14.14 22.08 16.72
CA GLU A 331 -13.75 23.35 16.12
C GLU A 331 -12.29 23.30 15.67
N VAL A 332 -12.05 23.56 14.40
CA VAL A 332 -10.71 23.57 13.79
C VAL A 332 -10.48 24.81 12.94
N LEU A 333 -9.23 25.23 12.84
CA LEU A 333 -8.76 26.15 11.81
C LEU A 333 -8.27 25.33 10.64
N ALA A 334 -9.04 25.29 9.55
CA ALA A 334 -8.77 24.45 8.39
C ALA A 334 -8.19 25.25 7.22
N ASN A 335 -7.14 24.70 6.59
CA ASN A 335 -6.55 25.22 5.36
C ASN A 335 -6.33 24.05 4.38
N CYS A 336 -7.34 23.77 3.58
CA CYS A 336 -7.37 22.68 2.62
C CYS A 336 -7.95 23.17 1.30
N PRO A 337 -7.13 23.51 0.28
CA PRO A 337 -7.61 24.18 -0.94
C PRO A 337 -8.39 23.27 -1.91
N ILE A 338 -8.68 22.03 -1.50
CA ILE A 338 -9.33 21.00 -2.33
C ILE A 338 -10.50 20.38 -1.56
N GLU A 339 -11.62 20.16 -2.24
CA GLU A 339 -12.74 19.36 -1.73
C GLU A 339 -12.34 17.87 -1.63
N PHE A 340 -12.75 17.20 -0.58
CA PHE A 340 -12.58 15.76 -0.41
C PHE A 340 -13.82 15.11 0.22
N LYS A 341 -13.88 13.77 0.23
CA LYS A 341 -14.99 13.00 0.81
C LYS A 341 -14.52 11.98 1.83
N LEU A 342 -15.22 11.93 2.97
CA LEU A 342 -15.13 10.85 3.97
C LEU A 342 -16.53 10.46 4.42
N LYS A 343 -16.80 9.18 4.67
CA LYS A 343 -18.15 8.67 5.04
C LYS A 343 -19.25 9.23 4.13
N ASN A 344 -18.99 9.33 2.82
CA ASN A 344 -19.89 9.90 1.82
C ASN A 344 -20.27 11.39 2.03
N LYS A 345 -19.67 12.09 3.02
CA LYS A 345 -19.83 13.52 3.22
C LYS A 345 -18.71 14.29 2.52
N LYS A 346 -19.03 15.46 1.96
CA LYS A 346 -18.08 16.38 1.34
C LYS A 346 -17.56 17.39 2.36
N PHE A 347 -16.26 17.67 2.29
CA PHE A 347 -15.56 18.64 3.13
C PHE A 347 -14.68 19.54 2.26
N GLY A 348 -14.58 20.83 2.63
CA GLY A 348 -13.78 21.82 1.92
C GLY A 348 -14.42 22.34 0.60
N PRO A 349 -13.67 23.13 -0.17
CA PRO A 349 -12.34 23.64 0.20
C PRO A 349 -12.41 24.58 1.41
N TYR A 350 -11.30 24.70 2.14
CA TYR A 350 -11.15 25.61 3.30
C TYR A 350 -9.94 26.52 3.08
N ASN A 351 -10.10 27.80 3.38
CA ASN A 351 -9.06 28.82 3.20
C ASN A 351 -8.71 29.48 4.54
N ASN A 352 -7.94 28.78 5.36
CA ASN A 352 -7.51 29.24 6.68
C ASN A 352 -8.67 29.78 7.55
N GLU A 353 -9.76 29.04 7.61
CA GLU A 353 -11.00 29.43 8.25
C GLU A 353 -11.39 28.53 9.42
N LYS A 354 -12.05 29.10 10.43
CA LYS A 354 -12.62 28.35 11.52
C LYS A 354 -13.87 27.63 11.05
N THR A 355 -13.93 26.32 11.30
CA THR A 355 -15.06 25.49 10.92
C THR A 355 -15.27 24.37 11.93
N SER A 356 -16.49 23.88 12.03
CA SER A 356 -16.83 22.75 12.87
C SER A 356 -16.89 21.49 12.03
N LEU A 357 -16.08 20.48 12.40
CA LEU A 357 -15.98 19.21 11.68
C LEU A 357 -16.25 18.04 12.61
N PRO A 358 -16.78 16.90 12.10
CA PRO A 358 -16.82 15.68 12.88
C PRO A 358 -15.39 15.20 13.16
N THR A 359 -15.17 14.57 14.32
CA THR A 359 -13.85 14.12 14.81
C THR A 359 -13.05 13.37 13.74
N TYR A 360 -13.68 12.48 12.96
CA TYR A 360 -12.97 11.74 11.92
C TYR A 360 -12.42 12.62 10.79
N ALA A 361 -13.14 13.70 10.43
CA ALA A 361 -12.70 14.63 9.38
C ALA A 361 -11.66 15.62 9.92
N ALA A 362 -11.84 16.10 11.16
CA ALA A 362 -10.87 16.93 11.86
C ALA A 362 -9.53 16.18 12.03
N ALA A 363 -9.57 14.95 12.54
CA ALA A 363 -8.39 14.10 12.69
C ALA A 363 -7.71 13.83 11.35
N TYR A 364 -8.47 13.54 10.28
CA TYR A 364 -7.93 13.35 8.94
C TYR A 364 -7.11 14.57 8.47
N LEU A 365 -7.70 15.77 8.57
CA LEU A 365 -7.01 17.00 8.17
C LEU A 365 -5.80 17.32 9.05
N ILE A 366 -5.90 17.13 10.36
CA ILE A 366 -4.80 17.35 11.30
C ILE A 366 -3.64 16.36 11.02
N CYS A 367 -3.93 15.09 10.79
CA CYS A 367 -2.92 14.08 10.39
C CYS A 367 -2.24 14.44 9.06
N LYS A 368 -2.95 15.11 8.13
CA LYS A 368 -2.40 15.62 6.87
C LYS A 368 -1.71 16.98 7.01
N LYS A 369 -1.74 17.61 8.20
CA LYS A 369 -1.24 18.97 8.48
C LYS A 369 -2.01 20.07 7.71
N LEU A 370 -3.30 19.84 7.46
CA LEU A 370 -4.21 20.73 6.75
C LEU A 370 -5.23 21.41 7.68
N ALA A 371 -5.17 21.14 8.95
CA ALA A 371 -5.94 21.82 9.98
C ALA A 371 -5.19 21.78 11.32
N THR A 372 -5.60 22.65 12.23
CA THR A 372 -5.21 22.67 13.66
C THR A 372 -6.45 22.84 14.52
N ILE A 373 -6.40 22.41 15.79
CA ILE A 373 -7.44 22.69 16.76
C ILE A 373 -7.53 24.22 16.96
N ALA A 374 -8.78 24.78 16.97
CA ALA A 374 -9.06 26.22 17.04
C ALA A 374 -9.00 26.76 18.46
#